data_7cc8a2a09f782e3a1487c0a30f26a79c
#
_entry.id   7cc8a2a09f782e3a1487c0a30f26a79c
#
_cell.length_a   1.000
_cell.length_b   1.000
_cell.length_c   1.000
_cell.angle_alpha   90.00
_cell.angle_beta   90.00
_cell.angle_gamma   90.00
#
_symmetry.space_group_name_H-M   'P 1'
#
loop_
_entity.id
_entity.type
_entity.pdbx_description
1 polymer ?
#
loop_
_entity_poly.entity_id
_entity_poly.type
_entity_poly.pdbx_seq_one_letter_code
_entity_poly.pdbx_strand_id
1 'polypeptide(L)'
;MNATPAYDTLASTWTRLHRFGHLQSLAGWDQAANMPPKGNEARAAALSEMAALMHRMRTDITLPERLLRADQEPLSEHQRANLREIRRDWRNANALPTELVQRRQLATSRCEHAWRSLRPANDWTGFVEHWKPVLAIAREEAALLAQESGLAKYDALMDRYEPGMTSAAVDRVFGAVRQWLPGLIQRVIDKQAHEAVIEPAGPFALEAQRAMCQQVVRRLGFDFEAGRLDTSAHPFSGGVPEDVRMTTRYREDQFLPALMGTVHETGHGRYEQNRPRDWLGQPVSEARSMAIHESQSLSFEMQLGGHPGFAQVVAPILIEAFGQQPAFEPGNLHRLLTRVQRGLIRVDADEVTYPAHVILRYEIERPLIEGLIGPEDVPALWDAKMQELLGLDTRGNFKDGPMQDVHWPESLFGYFPCYSLGAMYAAQWFAAMRRSTPDLDARISRGEWAPVFDWLRDNIWSQASRWSTDELAVRASGEVLNPAHFKAHLEARYLA
;
A
#
# COMPACT_ATOMS: atom_id res chain seq x y z
N MET A 1 -0.28 13.06 42.67
CA MET A 1 0.18 11.72 42.19
C MET A 1 -0.35 11.54 40.78
N ASN A 2 0.48 11.04 39.88
CA ASN A 2 0.05 10.77 38.51
C ASN A 2 -1.10 9.73 38.54
N ALA A 3 -2.18 10.00 37.81
CA ALA A 3 -3.37 9.13 37.81
C ALA A 3 -3.19 7.86 36.95
N THR A 4 -2.18 7.86 36.06
CA THR A 4 -1.95 6.81 35.04
C THR A 4 -0.48 6.35 34.96
N PRO A 5 0.20 5.95 36.08
CA PRO A 5 1.64 5.70 36.09
C PRO A 5 2.06 4.46 35.26
N ALA A 6 1.24 3.42 35.20
CA ALA A 6 1.55 2.23 34.38
C ALA A 6 1.42 2.53 32.91
N TYR A 7 0.35 3.21 32.49
CA TYR A 7 0.16 3.67 31.13
C TYR A 7 1.31 4.60 30.67
N ASP A 8 1.71 5.59 31.47
CA ASP A 8 2.76 6.52 31.11
C ASP A 8 4.11 5.85 30.93
N THR A 9 4.39 4.78 31.70
CA THR A 9 5.59 3.97 31.53
C THR A 9 5.56 3.24 30.17
N LEU A 10 4.39 2.66 29.81
CA LEU A 10 4.21 2.03 28.50
C LEU A 10 4.37 3.06 27.37
N ALA A 11 3.68 4.19 27.46
CA ALA A 11 3.75 5.26 26.48
C ALA A 11 5.20 5.76 26.27
N SER A 12 5.97 5.94 27.36
CA SER A 12 7.39 6.28 27.27
C SER A 12 8.22 5.22 26.53
N THR A 13 7.93 3.93 26.74
CA THR A 13 8.62 2.84 26.04
C THR A 13 8.32 2.90 24.54
N TRP A 14 7.06 3.08 24.15
CA TRP A 14 6.68 3.15 22.73
C TRP A 14 7.16 4.44 22.05
N THR A 15 7.25 5.56 22.77
CA THR A 15 7.93 6.77 22.26
C THR A 15 9.38 6.49 21.89
N ARG A 16 10.11 5.72 22.72
CA ARG A 16 11.50 5.35 22.39
C ARG A 16 11.56 4.40 21.18
N LEU A 17 10.66 3.42 21.11
CA LEU A 17 10.53 2.51 19.96
C LEU A 17 10.25 3.29 18.67
N HIS A 18 9.36 4.28 18.70
CA HIS A 18 9.07 5.15 17.57
C HIS A 18 10.33 5.92 17.09
N ARG A 19 11.11 6.48 18.01
CA ARG A 19 12.37 7.18 17.67
C ARG A 19 13.41 6.25 17.03
N PHE A 20 13.54 5.02 17.52
CA PHE A 20 14.42 4.03 16.89
C PHE A 20 13.85 3.57 15.54
N GLY A 21 12.54 3.42 15.43
CA GLY A 21 11.86 3.13 14.17
C GLY A 21 12.11 4.21 13.10
N HIS A 22 12.09 5.47 13.48
CA HIS A 22 12.45 6.58 12.59
C HIS A 22 13.90 6.46 12.06
N LEU A 23 14.87 6.20 12.91
CA LEU A 23 16.26 5.98 12.47
C LEU A 23 16.38 4.76 11.56
N GLN A 24 15.64 3.67 11.85
CA GLN A 24 15.61 2.48 11.02
C GLN A 24 14.99 2.77 9.63
N SER A 25 13.91 3.55 9.59
CA SER A 25 13.27 3.99 8.35
C SER A 25 14.21 4.84 7.49
N LEU A 26 14.91 5.82 8.10
CA LEU A 26 15.91 6.63 7.40
C LEU A 26 17.05 5.77 6.84
N ALA A 27 17.53 4.80 7.61
CA ALA A 27 18.59 3.90 7.15
C ALA A 27 18.13 3.00 6.00
N GLY A 28 16.88 2.54 6.01
CA GLY A 28 16.26 1.78 4.93
C GLY A 28 16.06 2.62 3.67
N TRP A 29 15.56 3.86 3.83
CA TRP A 29 15.42 4.79 2.72
C TRP A 29 16.78 5.10 2.06
N ASP A 30 17.80 5.40 2.85
CA ASP A 30 19.15 5.67 2.34
C ASP A 30 19.74 4.45 1.62
N GLN A 31 19.46 3.23 2.11
CA GLN A 31 19.86 1.99 1.46
C GLN A 31 19.26 1.84 0.06
N ALA A 32 18.02 2.28 -0.13
CA ALA A 32 17.33 2.20 -1.42
C ALA A 32 17.70 3.33 -2.39
N ALA A 33 18.04 4.53 -1.86
CA ALA A 33 18.18 5.76 -2.65
C ALA A 33 19.63 6.23 -2.86
N ASN A 34 20.51 6.15 -1.85
CA ASN A 34 21.81 6.83 -1.87
C ASN A 34 23.01 6.00 -1.39
N MET A 35 22.77 4.89 -0.68
CA MET A 35 23.85 4.11 -0.06
C MET A 35 24.85 3.60 -1.10
N PRO A 36 26.18 3.79 -0.92
CA PRO A 36 27.17 3.23 -1.83
C PRO A 36 27.16 1.68 -1.77
N PRO A 37 27.39 0.97 -2.88
CA PRO A 37 27.27 -0.50 -2.96
C PRO A 37 28.07 -1.27 -1.92
N LYS A 38 29.25 -0.76 -1.51
CA LYS A 38 30.10 -1.38 -0.48
C LYS A 38 29.58 -1.19 0.94
N GLY A 39 28.56 -0.33 1.17
CA GLY A 39 27.98 -0.05 2.48
C GLY A 39 27.03 -1.13 3.00
N ASN A 40 26.63 -2.09 2.17
CA ASN A 40 25.55 -3.02 2.44
C ASN A 40 25.77 -3.89 3.69
N GLU A 41 26.94 -4.49 3.86
CA GLU A 41 27.24 -5.32 5.03
C GLU A 41 27.24 -4.53 6.34
N ALA A 42 27.87 -3.35 6.36
CA ALA A 42 27.89 -2.47 7.53
C ALA A 42 26.48 -1.99 7.90
N ARG A 43 25.67 -1.62 6.91
CA ARG A 43 24.28 -1.20 7.11
C ARG A 43 23.41 -2.35 7.64
N ALA A 44 23.54 -3.54 7.05
CA ALA A 44 22.81 -4.73 7.49
C ALA A 44 23.13 -5.09 8.94
N ALA A 45 24.41 -5.06 9.32
CA ALA A 45 24.83 -5.32 10.70
C ALA A 45 24.25 -4.28 11.68
N ALA A 46 24.32 -2.98 11.36
CA ALA A 46 23.78 -1.92 12.21
C ALA A 46 22.24 -2.04 12.38
N LEU A 47 21.51 -2.29 11.29
CA LEU A 47 20.07 -2.48 11.33
C LEU A 47 19.66 -3.74 12.11
N SER A 48 20.44 -4.81 12.03
CA SER A 48 20.23 -6.03 12.81
C SER A 48 20.35 -5.79 14.33
N GLU A 49 21.38 -5.06 14.76
CA GLU A 49 21.53 -4.67 16.18
C GLU A 49 20.38 -3.80 16.67
N MET A 50 19.95 -2.82 15.86
CA MET A 50 18.81 -1.97 16.20
C MET A 50 17.52 -2.76 16.29
N ALA A 51 17.26 -3.68 15.35
CA ALA A 51 16.10 -4.56 15.37
C ALA A 51 16.08 -5.45 16.63
N ALA A 52 17.23 -6.02 17.00
CA ALA A 52 17.38 -6.81 18.23
C ALA A 52 17.12 -6.00 19.50
N LEU A 53 17.59 -4.73 19.55
CA LEU A 53 17.31 -3.83 20.66
C LEU A 53 15.81 -3.53 20.76
N MET A 54 15.18 -3.17 19.67
CA MET A 54 13.74 -2.85 19.62
C MET A 54 12.88 -4.07 19.96
N HIS A 55 13.28 -5.27 19.52
CA HIS A 55 12.59 -6.50 19.88
C HIS A 55 12.66 -6.75 21.40
N ARG A 56 13.85 -6.67 22.00
CA ARG A 56 13.99 -6.80 23.48
C ARG A 56 13.12 -5.79 24.23
N MET A 57 12.97 -4.57 23.73
CA MET A 57 12.09 -3.57 24.36
C MET A 57 10.61 -3.96 24.26
N ARG A 58 10.18 -4.59 23.15
CA ARG A 58 8.79 -5.07 22.96
C ARG A 58 8.48 -6.35 23.73
N THR A 59 9.50 -7.12 24.09
CA THR A 59 9.37 -8.41 24.78
C THR A 59 9.85 -8.37 26.23
N ASP A 60 10.03 -7.18 26.82
CA ASP A 60 10.45 -7.01 28.22
C ASP A 60 9.48 -7.71 29.17
N ILE A 61 10.02 -8.53 30.06
CA ILE A 61 9.26 -9.40 30.97
C ILE A 61 8.31 -8.63 31.91
N THR A 62 8.52 -7.34 32.08
CA THR A 62 7.66 -6.49 32.94
C THR A 62 6.43 -5.95 32.21
N LEU A 63 6.37 -6.05 30.89
CA LEU A 63 5.26 -5.50 30.08
C LEU A 63 3.90 -6.12 30.38
N PRO A 64 3.75 -7.46 30.53
CA PRO A 64 2.46 -8.06 30.85
C PRO A 64 1.82 -7.48 32.09
N GLU A 65 2.59 -7.34 33.18
CA GLU A 65 2.10 -6.75 34.44
C GLU A 65 1.70 -5.28 34.25
N ARG A 66 2.52 -4.50 33.52
CA ARG A 66 2.22 -3.09 33.25
C ARG A 66 0.97 -2.92 32.40
N LEU A 67 0.74 -3.77 31.41
CA LEU A 67 -0.46 -3.79 30.57
C LEU A 67 -1.72 -4.06 31.41
N LEU A 68 -1.65 -5.05 32.34
CA LEU A 68 -2.74 -5.36 33.25
C LEU A 68 -3.04 -4.21 34.23
N ARG A 69 -2.01 -3.54 34.76
CA ARG A 69 -2.18 -2.37 35.63
C ARG A 69 -2.78 -1.19 34.89
N ALA A 70 -2.31 -0.91 33.67
CA ALA A 70 -2.81 0.19 32.85
C ALA A 70 -4.31 0.04 32.51
N ASP A 71 -4.83 -1.20 32.36
CA ASP A 71 -6.26 -1.45 32.16
C ASP A 71 -7.14 -0.96 33.32
N GLN A 72 -6.58 -0.92 34.53
CA GLN A 72 -7.29 -0.50 35.74
C GLN A 72 -7.19 1.02 35.99
N GLU A 73 -6.40 1.74 35.19
CA GLU A 73 -6.20 3.17 35.35
C GLU A 73 -7.34 3.95 34.68
N PRO A 74 -7.66 5.18 35.15
CA PRO A 74 -8.72 6.02 34.59
C PRO A 74 -8.31 6.67 33.29
N LEU A 75 -8.12 5.85 32.25
CA LEU A 75 -7.66 6.27 30.92
C LEU A 75 -8.75 7.04 30.17
N SER A 76 -8.35 8.09 29.46
CA SER A 76 -9.17 8.75 28.45
C SER A 76 -9.46 7.78 27.29
N GLU A 77 -10.45 8.09 26.44
CA GLU A 77 -10.74 7.34 25.23
C GLU A 77 -9.48 7.14 24.35
N HIS A 78 -8.69 8.19 24.24
CA HIS A 78 -7.42 8.24 23.49
C HIS A 78 -6.36 7.29 24.04
N GLN A 79 -6.16 7.38 25.36
CA GLN A 79 -5.21 6.49 26.03
C GLN A 79 -5.65 5.02 25.93
N ARG A 80 -6.95 4.74 25.96
CA ARG A 80 -7.48 3.38 25.72
C ARG A 80 -7.19 2.89 24.29
N ALA A 81 -7.39 3.76 23.29
CA ALA A 81 -7.04 3.42 21.91
C ALA A 81 -5.53 3.16 21.77
N ASN A 82 -4.70 3.99 22.38
CA ASN A 82 -3.25 3.80 22.39
C ASN A 82 -2.83 2.49 23.09
N LEU A 83 -3.42 2.18 24.25
CA LEU A 83 -3.16 0.95 24.98
C LEU A 83 -3.56 -0.30 24.18
N ARG A 84 -4.65 -0.22 23.40
CA ARG A 84 -5.04 -1.28 22.46
C ARG A 84 -3.96 -1.56 21.43
N GLU A 85 -3.40 -0.54 20.79
CA GLU A 85 -2.36 -0.71 19.77
C GLU A 85 -1.01 -1.13 20.42
N ILE A 86 -0.66 -0.60 21.58
CA ILE A 86 0.48 -1.06 22.39
C ILE A 86 0.38 -2.57 22.68
N ARG A 87 -0.80 -3.02 23.12
CA ARG A 87 -1.05 -4.43 23.42
C ARG A 87 -0.96 -5.30 22.15
N ARG A 88 -1.46 -4.81 21.03
CA ARG A 88 -1.37 -5.50 19.74
C ARG A 88 0.10 -5.67 19.32
N ASP A 89 0.92 -4.62 19.35
CA ASP A 89 2.34 -4.66 19.02
C ASP A 89 3.09 -5.61 19.96
N TRP A 90 2.82 -5.53 21.27
CA TRP A 90 3.39 -6.43 22.26
C TRP A 90 3.03 -7.91 21.98
N ARG A 91 1.78 -8.24 21.72
CA ARG A 91 1.33 -9.60 21.43
C ARG A 91 2.01 -10.15 20.17
N ASN A 92 2.02 -9.38 19.10
CA ASN A 92 2.65 -9.76 17.83
C ASN A 92 4.17 -10.00 18.01
N ALA A 93 4.85 -9.18 18.82
CA ALA A 93 6.27 -9.36 19.08
C ALA A 93 6.56 -10.63 19.92
N ASN A 94 5.65 -11.00 20.84
CA ASN A 94 5.85 -12.15 21.73
C ASN A 94 5.32 -13.48 21.15
N ALA A 95 4.48 -13.44 20.12
CA ALA A 95 3.93 -14.66 19.49
C ALA A 95 5.00 -15.48 18.75
N LEU A 96 6.08 -14.84 18.31
CA LEU A 96 7.09 -15.47 17.46
C LEU A 96 8.41 -15.67 18.22
N PRO A 97 8.95 -16.91 18.28
CA PRO A 97 10.27 -17.16 18.84
C PRO A 97 11.37 -16.40 18.08
N THR A 98 12.38 -15.93 18.80
CA THR A 98 13.51 -15.18 18.22
C THR A 98 14.20 -15.96 17.09
N GLU A 99 14.37 -17.28 17.27
CA GLU A 99 14.98 -18.16 16.27
C GLU A 99 14.16 -18.21 14.98
N LEU A 100 12.83 -18.17 15.05
CA LEU A 100 11.97 -18.15 13.89
C LEU A 100 12.10 -16.82 13.13
N VAL A 101 12.16 -15.69 13.84
CA VAL A 101 12.38 -14.36 13.26
C VAL A 101 13.73 -14.31 12.53
N GLN A 102 14.79 -14.86 13.13
CA GLN A 102 16.13 -14.94 12.50
C GLN A 102 16.12 -15.84 11.27
N ARG A 103 15.50 -17.02 11.34
CA ARG A 103 15.35 -17.94 10.20
C ARG A 103 14.60 -17.27 9.05
N ARG A 104 13.53 -16.54 9.35
CA ARG A 104 12.78 -15.77 8.35
C ARG A 104 13.69 -14.76 7.66
N GLN A 105 14.37 -13.91 8.42
CA GLN A 105 15.26 -12.87 7.87
C GLN A 105 16.31 -13.47 6.93
N LEU A 106 16.90 -14.60 7.29
CA LEU A 106 17.89 -15.27 6.47
C LEU A 106 17.28 -15.90 5.21
N ALA A 107 16.12 -16.54 5.33
CA ALA A 107 15.45 -17.20 4.22
C ALA A 107 14.93 -16.17 3.20
N THR A 108 14.30 -15.10 3.66
CA THR A 108 13.78 -14.03 2.77
C THR A 108 14.89 -13.29 2.04
N SER A 109 15.98 -12.95 2.74
CA SER A 109 17.15 -12.30 2.12
C SER A 109 17.78 -13.16 1.02
N ARG A 110 17.92 -14.48 1.25
CA ARG A 110 18.44 -15.41 0.24
C ARG A 110 17.49 -15.59 -0.95
N CYS A 111 16.19 -15.71 -0.65
CA CYS A 111 15.17 -15.87 -1.68
C CYS A 111 15.06 -14.63 -2.57
N GLU A 112 15.02 -13.44 -1.98
CA GLU A 112 14.93 -12.17 -2.70
C GLU A 112 16.18 -11.95 -3.56
N HIS A 113 17.36 -12.22 -3.02
CA HIS A 113 18.61 -12.12 -3.79
C HIS A 113 18.62 -13.07 -5.00
N ALA A 114 18.21 -14.33 -4.82
CA ALA A 114 18.10 -15.31 -5.89
C ALA A 114 17.03 -14.90 -6.92
N TRP A 115 15.89 -14.38 -6.47
CA TRP A 115 14.79 -13.92 -7.30
C TRP A 115 15.22 -12.83 -8.31
N ARG A 116 16.12 -11.93 -7.94
CA ARG A 116 16.63 -10.87 -8.84
C ARG A 116 17.27 -11.41 -10.13
N SER A 117 17.85 -12.59 -10.08
CA SER A 117 18.45 -13.24 -11.25
C SER A 117 17.55 -14.30 -11.88
N LEU A 118 16.82 -15.07 -11.07
CA LEU A 118 15.98 -16.17 -11.55
C LEU A 118 14.72 -15.67 -12.25
N ARG A 119 14.14 -14.56 -11.81
CA ARG A 119 12.98 -13.93 -12.48
C ARG A 119 13.31 -13.54 -13.93
N PRO A 120 14.32 -12.72 -14.24
CA PRO A 120 14.66 -12.41 -15.63
C PRO A 120 15.01 -13.63 -16.47
N ALA A 121 15.59 -14.67 -15.85
CA ALA A 121 15.89 -15.94 -16.48
C ALA A 121 14.65 -16.82 -16.72
N ASN A 122 13.48 -16.43 -16.19
CA ASN A 122 12.24 -17.20 -16.23
C ASN A 122 12.37 -18.60 -15.61
N ASP A 123 13.24 -18.74 -14.60
CA ASP A 123 13.56 -20.02 -13.96
C ASP A 123 12.71 -20.25 -12.70
N TRP A 124 11.50 -20.77 -12.89
CA TRP A 124 10.60 -21.16 -11.82
C TRP A 124 11.17 -22.26 -10.92
N THR A 125 11.79 -23.27 -11.52
CA THR A 125 12.32 -24.42 -10.80
C THR A 125 13.43 -23.98 -9.82
N GLY A 126 14.38 -23.19 -10.31
CA GLY A 126 15.41 -22.60 -9.46
C GLY A 126 14.84 -21.70 -8.37
N PHE A 127 13.84 -20.88 -8.69
CA PHE A 127 13.19 -20.00 -7.73
C PHE A 127 12.50 -20.79 -6.58
N VAL A 128 11.77 -21.83 -6.90
CA VAL A 128 11.04 -22.65 -5.91
C VAL A 128 11.95 -23.23 -4.86
N GLU A 129 13.19 -23.62 -5.18
CA GLU A 129 14.15 -24.14 -4.22
C GLU A 129 14.52 -23.11 -3.14
N HIS A 130 14.57 -21.81 -3.49
CA HIS A 130 14.78 -20.72 -2.55
C HIS A 130 13.49 -20.30 -1.84
N TRP A 131 12.34 -20.45 -2.48
CA TRP A 131 11.05 -20.04 -1.93
C TRP A 131 10.42 -21.04 -0.97
N LYS A 132 10.62 -22.34 -1.16
CA LYS A 132 10.14 -23.39 -0.23
C LYS A 132 10.48 -23.15 1.24
N PRO A 133 11.72 -22.76 1.60
CA PRO A 133 12.05 -22.41 2.99
C PRO A 133 11.27 -21.19 3.51
N VAL A 134 11.07 -20.18 2.69
CA VAL A 134 10.28 -18.98 3.03
C VAL A 134 8.83 -19.36 3.32
N LEU A 135 8.22 -20.16 2.43
CA LEU A 135 6.85 -20.63 2.61
C LEU A 135 6.68 -21.52 3.85
N ALA A 136 7.65 -22.40 4.13
CA ALA A 136 7.61 -23.24 5.33
C ALA A 136 7.64 -22.38 6.60
N ILE A 137 8.48 -21.36 6.64
CA ILE A 137 8.56 -20.41 7.76
C ILE A 137 7.28 -19.59 7.87
N ALA A 138 6.72 -19.11 6.76
CA ALA A 138 5.46 -18.37 6.75
C ALA A 138 4.29 -19.20 7.31
N ARG A 139 4.24 -20.50 6.99
CA ARG A 139 3.25 -21.43 7.56
C ARG A 139 3.44 -21.67 9.06
N GLU A 140 4.70 -21.73 9.53
CA GLU A 140 5.03 -21.84 10.96
C GLU A 140 4.62 -20.56 11.71
N GLU A 141 4.96 -19.38 11.19
CA GLU A 141 4.50 -18.07 11.73
C GLU A 141 2.98 -17.99 11.78
N ALA A 142 2.31 -18.34 10.68
CA ALA A 142 0.85 -18.33 10.60
C ALA A 142 0.20 -19.23 11.69
N ALA A 143 0.77 -20.40 11.94
CA ALA A 143 0.27 -21.31 12.96
C ALA A 143 0.44 -20.74 14.37
N LEU A 144 1.59 -20.13 14.69
CA LEU A 144 1.84 -19.51 15.99
C LEU A 144 0.95 -18.28 16.23
N LEU A 145 0.84 -17.41 15.23
CA LEU A 145 -0.04 -16.25 15.29
C LEU A 145 -1.52 -16.65 15.42
N ALA A 146 -1.93 -17.71 14.70
CA ALA A 146 -3.29 -18.26 14.79
C ALA A 146 -3.57 -18.83 16.20
N GLN A 147 -2.60 -19.52 16.80
CA GLN A 147 -2.74 -20.04 18.17
C GLN A 147 -2.89 -18.92 19.20
N GLU A 148 -2.13 -17.82 19.06
CA GLU A 148 -2.20 -16.65 19.94
C GLU A 148 -3.48 -15.85 19.77
N SER A 149 -3.93 -15.64 18.53
CA SER A 149 -5.07 -14.77 18.20
C SER A 149 -6.42 -15.48 18.15
N GLY A 150 -6.45 -16.81 17.98
CA GLY A 150 -7.67 -17.59 17.71
C GLY A 150 -8.21 -17.43 16.27
N LEU A 151 -7.46 -16.80 15.38
CA LEU A 151 -7.81 -16.62 13.96
C LEU A 151 -7.41 -17.85 13.12
N ALA A 152 -7.93 -17.96 11.90
CA ALA A 152 -7.38 -18.85 10.88
C ALA A 152 -5.95 -18.43 10.51
N LYS A 153 -5.13 -19.36 9.99
CA LYS A 153 -3.71 -19.11 9.70
C LYS A 153 -3.49 -17.93 8.75
N TYR A 154 -4.24 -17.90 7.64
CA TYR A 154 -4.13 -16.81 6.68
C TYR A 154 -4.64 -15.49 7.28
N ASP A 155 -5.72 -15.51 8.05
CA ASP A 155 -6.28 -14.34 8.73
C ASP A 155 -5.28 -13.75 9.75
N ALA A 156 -4.55 -14.61 10.46
CA ALA A 156 -3.53 -14.18 11.42
C ALA A 156 -2.33 -13.48 10.74
N LEU A 157 -1.97 -13.87 9.52
CA LEU A 157 -0.98 -13.15 8.71
C LEU A 157 -1.54 -11.82 8.20
N MET A 158 -2.77 -11.83 7.69
CA MET A 158 -3.45 -10.64 7.17
C MET A 158 -3.69 -9.59 8.26
N ASP A 159 -4.00 -9.99 9.49
CA ASP A 159 -4.18 -9.07 10.64
C ASP A 159 -2.96 -8.19 10.91
N ARG A 160 -1.78 -8.58 10.48
CA ARG A 160 -0.56 -7.76 10.60
C ARG A 160 -0.65 -6.48 9.78
N TYR A 161 -1.36 -6.53 8.65
CA TYR A 161 -1.50 -5.44 7.67
C TYR A 161 -2.89 -4.79 7.73
N GLU A 162 -3.92 -5.60 7.95
CA GLU A 162 -5.32 -5.17 8.00
C GLU A 162 -5.98 -5.70 9.28
N PRO A 163 -5.74 -5.03 10.41
CA PRO A 163 -6.21 -5.50 11.72
C PRO A 163 -7.72 -5.65 11.81
N GLY A 164 -8.16 -6.88 12.13
CA GLY A 164 -9.57 -7.24 12.25
C GLY A 164 -10.22 -7.71 10.95
N MET A 165 -9.53 -7.65 9.81
CA MET A 165 -10.02 -8.23 8.56
C MET A 165 -9.91 -9.76 8.58
N THR A 166 -10.89 -10.44 8.02
CA THR A 166 -10.89 -11.90 7.90
C THR A 166 -11.05 -12.34 6.45
N SER A 167 -10.57 -13.53 6.14
CA SER A 167 -10.77 -14.12 4.81
C SER A 167 -12.26 -14.25 4.46
N ALA A 168 -13.14 -14.50 5.43
CA ALA A 168 -14.58 -14.51 5.22
C ALA A 168 -15.14 -13.14 4.78
N ALA A 169 -14.56 -12.04 5.29
CA ALA A 169 -14.93 -10.70 4.84
C ALA A 169 -14.37 -10.40 3.44
N VAL A 170 -13.11 -10.76 3.18
CA VAL A 170 -12.48 -10.61 1.86
C VAL A 170 -13.23 -11.44 0.81
N ASP A 171 -13.61 -12.68 1.12
CA ASP A 171 -14.38 -13.56 0.23
C ASP A 171 -15.71 -12.92 -0.21
N ARG A 172 -16.42 -12.27 0.71
CA ARG A 172 -17.66 -11.54 0.38
C ARG A 172 -17.41 -10.38 -0.57
N VAL A 173 -16.38 -9.56 -0.28
CA VAL A 173 -16.05 -8.39 -1.08
C VAL A 173 -15.53 -8.80 -2.46
N PHE A 174 -14.52 -9.67 -2.52
CA PHE A 174 -13.91 -10.11 -3.78
C PHE A 174 -14.85 -10.99 -4.60
N GLY A 175 -15.66 -11.83 -3.94
CA GLY A 175 -16.69 -12.60 -4.60
C GLY A 175 -17.74 -11.73 -5.32
N ALA A 176 -18.15 -10.62 -4.69
CA ALA A 176 -19.03 -9.65 -5.33
C ALA A 176 -18.36 -8.95 -6.53
N VAL A 177 -17.09 -8.55 -6.39
CA VAL A 177 -16.32 -7.91 -7.48
C VAL A 177 -16.12 -8.87 -8.65
N ARG A 178 -15.74 -10.11 -8.40
CA ARG A 178 -15.49 -11.14 -9.39
C ARG A 178 -16.69 -11.38 -10.32
N GLN A 179 -17.92 -11.23 -9.82
CA GLN A 179 -19.13 -11.45 -10.62
C GLN A 179 -19.29 -10.47 -11.79
N TRP A 180 -18.83 -9.25 -11.65
CA TRP A 180 -19.04 -8.20 -12.65
C TRP A 180 -17.76 -7.70 -13.32
N LEU A 181 -16.60 -7.91 -12.71
CA LEU A 181 -15.34 -7.31 -13.14
C LEU A 181 -14.90 -7.74 -14.55
N PRO A 182 -14.87 -9.05 -14.91
CA PRO A 182 -14.45 -9.45 -16.27
C PRO A 182 -15.37 -8.86 -17.35
N GLY A 183 -16.68 -8.82 -17.11
CA GLY A 183 -17.64 -8.21 -18.02
C GLY A 183 -17.48 -6.69 -18.14
N LEU A 184 -17.13 -6.01 -17.04
CA LEU A 184 -16.84 -4.58 -17.04
C LEU A 184 -15.57 -4.29 -17.84
N ILE A 185 -14.48 -5.03 -17.60
CA ILE A 185 -13.22 -4.90 -18.35
C ILE A 185 -13.49 -4.97 -19.85
N GLN A 186 -14.25 -5.99 -20.31
CA GLN A 186 -14.55 -6.15 -21.73
C GLN A 186 -15.32 -4.94 -22.29
N ARG A 187 -16.39 -4.51 -21.60
CA ARG A 187 -17.23 -3.37 -22.03
C ARG A 187 -16.42 -2.07 -22.15
N VAL A 188 -15.49 -1.83 -21.21
CA VAL A 188 -14.63 -0.65 -21.23
C VAL A 188 -13.65 -0.72 -22.41
N ILE A 189 -12.99 -1.86 -22.63
CA ILE A 189 -12.08 -2.07 -23.75
C ILE A 189 -12.81 -1.88 -25.09
N ASP A 190 -14.01 -2.45 -25.24
CA ASP A 190 -14.83 -2.32 -26.46
C ASP A 190 -15.20 -0.86 -26.73
N LYS A 191 -15.60 -0.10 -25.71
CA LYS A 191 -15.86 1.33 -25.82
C LYS A 191 -14.60 2.09 -26.26
N GLN A 192 -13.48 1.89 -25.57
CA GLN A 192 -12.24 2.59 -25.81
C GLN A 192 -11.54 2.20 -27.12
N ALA A 193 -11.89 1.07 -27.73
CA ALA A 193 -11.37 0.67 -29.04
C ALA A 193 -11.70 1.68 -30.15
N HIS A 194 -12.74 2.49 -29.97
CA HIS A 194 -13.16 3.55 -30.90
C HIS A 194 -12.64 4.94 -30.53
N GLU A 195 -11.90 5.07 -29.43
CA GLU A 195 -11.35 6.34 -28.96
C GLU A 195 -9.92 6.53 -29.48
N ALA A 196 -9.72 7.56 -30.29
CA ALA A 196 -8.39 7.95 -30.74
C ALA A 196 -7.58 8.55 -29.57
N VAL A 197 -6.35 8.08 -29.41
CA VAL A 197 -5.37 8.58 -28.45
C VAL A 197 -4.08 8.93 -29.18
N ILE A 198 -3.52 10.08 -28.86
CA ILE A 198 -2.25 10.56 -29.39
C ILE A 198 -1.20 10.32 -28.31
N GLU A 199 -0.23 9.45 -28.61
CA GLU A 199 0.88 9.18 -27.71
C GLU A 199 1.88 10.35 -27.68
N PRO A 200 2.40 10.71 -26.50
CA PRO A 200 3.42 11.74 -26.37
C PRO A 200 4.75 11.31 -26.97
N ALA A 201 5.40 12.23 -27.68
CA ALA A 201 6.71 11.97 -28.31
C ALA A 201 7.85 12.39 -27.39
N GLY A 202 8.75 11.43 -27.07
CA GLY A 202 9.98 11.68 -26.32
C GLY A 202 11.15 12.18 -27.20
N PRO A 203 12.38 12.27 -26.67
CA PRO A 203 12.74 11.85 -25.31
C PRO A 203 12.27 12.81 -24.23
N PHE A 204 12.00 12.26 -23.02
CA PHE A 204 11.57 13.02 -21.85
C PHE A 204 12.75 13.18 -20.89
N ALA A 205 13.47 14.28 -20.94
CA ALA A 205 14.66 14.54 -20.15
C ALA A 205 14.39 14.31 -18.63
N LEU A 206 15.30 13.58 -17.97
CA LEU A 206 15.14 13.18 -16.56
C LEU A 206 14.98 14.39 -15.63
N GLU A 207 15.73 15.48 -15.85
CA GLU A 207 15.63 16.69 -15.04
C GLU A 207 14.30 17.43 -15.26
N ALA A 208 13.76 17.41 -16.48
CA ALA A 208 12.42 17.96 -16.76
C ALA A 208 11.33 17.13 -16.07
N GLN A 209 11.44 15.79 -16.08
CA GLN A 209 10.53 14.93 -15.31
C GLN A 209 10.62 15.21 -13.81
N ARG A 210 11.82 15.38 -13.25
CA ARG A 210 12.02 15.73 -11.84
C ARG A 210 11.33 17.05 -11.47
N ALA A 211 11.54 18.10 -12.27
CA ALA A 211 10.94 19.40 -12.05
C ALA A 211 9.40 19.33 -12.14
N MET A 212 8.88 18.66 -13.16
CA MET A 212 7.45 18.39 -13.37
C MET A 212 6.82 17.66 -12.17
N CYS A 213 7.41 16.53 -11.74
CA CYS A 213 6.93 15.78 -10.59
C CYS A 213 6.92 16.63 -9.31
N GLN A 214 7.98 17.39 -9.03
CA GLN A 214 8.02 18.28 -7.86
C GLN A 214 6.94 19.36 -7.92
N GLN A 215 6.66 19.91 -9.11
CA GLN A 215 5.60 20.90 -9.29
C GLN A 215 4.22 20.30 -9.01
N VAL A 216 3.94 19.10 -9.52
CA VAL A 216 2.68 18.37 -9.27
C VAL A 216 2.53 18.03 -7.79
N VAL A 217 3.59 17.52 -7.14
CA VAL A 217 3.60 17.19 -5.70
C VAL A 217 3.28 18.41 -4.84
N ARG A 218 3.88 19.58 -5.14
CA ARG A 218 3.52 20.84 -4.46
C ARG A 218 2.05 21.22 -4.69
N ARG A 219 1.56 21.03 -5.91
CA ARG A 219 0.16 21.31 -6.23
C ARG A 219 -0.80 20.38 -5.47
N LEU A 220 -0.40 19.13 -5.22
CA LEU A 220 -1.11 18.18 -4.37
C LEU A 220 -0.97 18.46 -2.87
N GLY A 221 -0.22 19.51 -2.49
CA GLY A 221 -0.14 20.01 -1.13
C GLY A 221 0.85 19.29 -0.22
N PHE A 222 1.80 18.54 -0.77
CA PHE A 222 2.88 17.95 0.02
C PHE A 222 3.81 19.03 0.55
N ASP A 223 4.14 18.95 1.84
CA ASP A 223 5.05 19.87 2.51
C ASP A 223 6.50 19.41 2.35
N PHE A 224 7.28 20.10 1.53
CA PHE A 224 8.69 19.82 1.32
C PHE A 224 9.60 20.27 2.48
N GLU A 225 9.09 21.06 3.45
CA GLU A 225 9.82 21.36 4.69
C GLU A 225 9.75 20.16 5.67
N ALA A 226 8.75 19.29 5.50
CA ALA A 226 8.55 18.06 6.28
C ALA A 226 8.73 16.78 5.43
N GLY A 227 9.42 16.86 4.31
CA GLY A 227 9.67 15.68 3.49
C GLY A 227 10.43 15.95 2.19
N ARG A 228 10.68 14.90 1.40
CA ARG A 228 11.43 14.98 0.15
C ARG A 228 11.03 13.91 -0.85
N LEU A 229 11.32 14.15 -2.13
CA LEU A 229 11.16 13.24 -3.25
C LEU A 229 12.52 12.94 -3.88
N ASP A 230 12.92 11.66 -3.86
CA ASP A 230 14.17 11.16 -4.41
C ASP A 230 13.93 10.08 -5.47
N THR A 231 15.00 9.40 -5.90
CA THR A 231 14.90 8.30 -6.89
C THR A 231 15.27 6.97 -6.26
N SER A 232 14.55 5.91 -6.64
CA SER A 232 14.89 4.54 -6.30
C SER A 232 14.48 3.57 -7.42
N ALA A 233 14.89 2.31 -7.31
CA ALA A 233 14.52 1.29 -8.29
C ALA A 233 13.01 1.00 -8.30
N HIS A 234 12.39 1.05 -7.12
CA HIS A 234 10.95 0.90 -6.93
C HIS A 234 10.43 2.07 -6.10
N PRO A 235 9.41 2.83 -6.57
CA PRO A 235 8.77 3.88 -5.79
C PRO A 235 8.26 3.37 -4.44
N PHE A 236 8.43 4.17 -3.42
CA PHE A 236 7.88 3.92 -2.08
C PHE A 236 7.86 5.22 -1.26
N SER A 237 7.08 5.22 -0.21
CA SER A 237 7.03 6.28 0.79
C SER A 237 7.18 5.73 2.21
N GLY A 238 7.62 6.57 3.13
CA GLY A 238 7.77 6.22 4.54
C GLY A 238 8.34 7.36 5.36
N GLY A 239 8.59 7.13 6.63
CA GLY A 239 9.15 8.12 7.55
C GLY A 239 8.21 8.45 8.70
N VAL A 240 8.33 9.68 9.19
CA VAL A 240 7.48 10.24 10.25
C VAL A 240 6.87 11.56 9.76
N PRO A 241 5.83 12.11 10.39
CA PRO A 241 5.15 13.32 9.92
C PRO A 241 6.04 14.52 9.66
N GLU A 242 7.16 14.62 10.36
CA GLU A 242 8.15 15.71 10.24
C GLU A 242 9.26 15.40 9.22
N ASP A 243 9.34 14.15 8.72
CA ASP A 243 10.38 13.72 7.78
C ASP A 243 9.85 12.56 6.90
N VAL A 244 8.93 12.89 5.98
CA VAL A 244 8.35 11.94 5.04
C VAL A 244 9.23 11.82 3.80
N ARG A 245 9.63 10.58 3.48
CA ARG A 245 10.49 10.25 2.35
C ARG A 245 9.69 9.54 1.28
N MET A 246 9.65 10.14 0.09
CA MET A 246 9.05 9.55 -1.10
C MET A 246 10.12 9.30 -2.14
N THR A 247 9.95 8.27 -2.95
CA THR A 247 10.82 8.00 -4.09
C THR A 247 10.01 7.74 -5.35
N THR A 248 10.62 8.00 -6.50
CA THR A 248 10.08 7.69 -7.83
C THR A 248 11.16 7.17 -8.76
N ARG A 249 10.81 6.80 -9.98
CA ARG A 249 11.75 6.36 -11.00
C ARG A 249 11.48 7.06 -12.32
N TYR A 250 12.51 7.70 -12.88
CA TYR A 250 12.45 8.40 -14.16
C TYR A 250 13.03 7.56 -15.29
N ARG A 251 12.44 7.69 -16.49
CA ARG A 251 12.92 7.04 -17.73
C ARG A 251 12.73 8.00 -18.90
N GLU A 252 13.73 8.08 -19.81
CA GLU A 252 13.69 9.00 -20.96
C GLU A 252 12.68 8.62 -22.04
N ASP A 253 12.25 7.35 -22.08
CA ASP A 253 11.27 6.85 -23.04
C ASP A 253 9.81 7.09 -22.63
N GLN A 254 9.56 7.40 -21.35
CA GLN A 254 8.20 7.61 -20.83
C GLN A 254 8.21 8.45 -19.54
N PHE A 255 7.19 9.28 -19.37
CA PHE A 255 7.03 10.11 -18.15
C PHE A 255 5.79 9.76 -17.32
N LEU A 256 4.75 9.15 -17.92
CA LEU A 256 3.48 8.86 -17.25
C LEU A 256 3.64 7.99 -15.99
N PRO A 257 4.45 6.90 -15.99
CA PRO A 257 4.66 6.12 -14.78
C PRO A 257 5.35 6.91 -13.65
N ALA A 258 6.27 7.83 -14.00
CA ALA A 258 6.91 8.70 -13.02
C ALA A 258 5.91 9.71 -12.44
N LEU A 259 5.07 10.30 -13.28
CA LEU A 259 4.02 11.23 -12.88
C LEU A 259 3.00 10.54 -11.95
N MET A 260 2.40 9.44 -12.41
CA MET A 260 1.32 8.79 -11.66
C MET A 260 1.84 8.09 -10.40
N GLY A 261 3.02 7.45 -10.47
CA GLY A 261 3.68 6.93 -9.27
C GLY A 261 3.99 8.02 -8.24
N THR A 262 4.40 9.21 -8.68
CA THR A 262 4.62 10.34 -7.77
C THR A 262 3.32 10.86 -7.18
N VAL A 263 2.22 10.89 -7.95
CA VAL A 263 0.88 11.23 -7.44
C VAL A 263 0.43 10.21 -6.38
N HIS A 264 0.63 8.92 -6.64
CA HIS A 264 0.38 7.83 -5.70
C HIS A 264 1.13 8.03 -4.38
N GLU A 265 2.46 8.15 -4.45
CA GLU A 265 3.29 8.35 -3.25
C GLU A 265 2.94 9.63 -2.48
N THR A 266 2.46 10.67 -3.20
CA THR A 266 1.98 11.90 -2.54
C THR A 266 0.75 11.64 -1.69
N GLY A 267 -0.15 10.74 -2.08
CA GLY A 267 -1.30 10.35 -1.26
C GLY A 267 -0.88 9.72 0.07
N HIS A 268 0.06 8.79 0.03
CA HIS A 268 0.70 8.22 1.22
C HIS A 268 1.40 9.30 2.06
N GLY A 269 2.22 10.13 1.41
CA GLY A 269 2.98 11.19 2.08
C GLY A 269 2.08 12.23 2.76
N ARG A 270 0.97 12.59 2.13
CA ARG A 270 -0.01 13.53 2.70
C ARG A 270 -0.70 12.94 3.93
N TYR A 271 -1.01 11.65 3.94
CA TYR A 271 -1.52 10.99 5.14
C TYR A 271 -0.50 11.07 6.27
N GLU A 272 0.73 10.65 6.02
CA GLU A 272 1.80 10.68 7.01
C GLU A 272 2.03 12.09 7.58
N GLN A 273 2.10 13.12 6.75
CA GLN A 273 2.31 14.51 7.19
C GLN A 273 1.15 15.09 8.02
N ASN A 274 -0.06 14.52 7.91
CA ASN A 274 -1.27 15.03 8.57
C ASN A 274 -1.77 14.13 9.71
N ARG A 275 -0.96 13.18 10.19
CA ARG A 275 -1.25 12.39 11.39
C ARG A 275 -1.34 13.29 12.64
N PRO A 276 -2.11 12.88 13.68
CA PRO A 276 -2.37 13.72 14.85
C PRO A 276 -1.09 14.12 15.59
N ARG A 277 -0.77 15.41 15.62
CA ARG A 277 0.46 15.95 16.20
C ARG A 277 0.56 15.73 17.71
N ASP A 278 -0.53 15.84 18.44
CA ASP A 278 -0.57 15.68 19.90
C ASP A 278 -0.22 14.26 20.36
N TRP A 279 -0.23 13.27 19.43
CA TRP A 279 -0.03 11.87 19.73
C TRP A 279 1.21 11.28 19.10
N LEU A 280 2.03 12.11 18.48
CA LEU A 280 3.25 11.65 17.82
C LEU A 280 4.14 10.85 18.78
N GLY A 281 4.74 9.81 18.22
CA GLY A 281 5.55 8.87 18.99
C GLY A 281 4.73 7.81 19.73
N GLN A 282 3.39 7.79 19.56
CA GLN A 282 2.51 6.76 20.11
C GLN A 282 1.86 5.94 18.99
N PRO A 283 1.64 4.62 19.17
CA PRO A 283 1.00 3.77 18.16
C PRO A 283 -0.36 4.29 17.68
N VAL A 284 -1.13 4.95 18.54
CA VAL A 284 -2.42 5.53 18.18
C VAL A 284 -2.30 6.64 17.11
N SER A 285 -1.14 7.25 16.94
CA SER A 285 -0.91 8.26 15.89
C SER A 285 -0.46 7.65 14.56
N GLU A 286 -0.19 6.35 14.50
CA GLU A 286 0.25 5.69 13.28
C GLU A 286 -0.95 5.20 12.45
N ALA A 287 -0.76 5.00 11.15
CA ALA A 287 -1.77 4.38 10.32
C ALA A 287 -1.96 2.91 10.74
N ARG A 288 -3.21 2.49 10.98
CA ARG A 288 -3.52 1.14 11.49
C ARG A 288 -3.66 0.11 10.39
N SER A 289 -4.37 0.47 9.34
CA SER A 289 -4.76 -0.39 8.23
C SER A 289 -3.97 -0.01 6.98
N MET A 290 -3.36 -1.00 6.33
CA MET A 290 -2.70 -0.80 5.04
C MET A 290 -3.71 -0.55 3.92
N ALA A 291 -4.94 -1.07 4.00
CA ALA A 291 -5.99 -0.74 3.05
C ALA A 291 -6.44 0.74 3.20
N ILE A 292 -6.54 1.26 4.43
CA ILE A 292 -6.80 2.69 4.64
C ILE A 292 -5.62 3.53 4.15
N HIS A 293 -4.37 3.09 4.38
CA HIS A 293 -3.18 3.78 3.89
C HIS A 293 -3.14 3.82 2.35
N GLU A 294 -3.40 2.69 1.71
CA GLU A 294 -3.51 2.57 0.26
C GLU A 294 -4.70 3.36 -0.31
N SER A 295 -5.79 3.48 0.44
CA SER A 295 -6.90 4.31 -0.01
C SER A 295 -6.55 5.79 -0.15
N GLN A 296 -5.48 6.26 0.51
CA GLN A 296 -5.01 7.64 0.37
C GLN A 296 -4.21 7.82 -0.91
N SER A 297 -3.30 6.90 -1.24
CA SER A 297 -2.58 6.89 -2.51
C SER A 297 -3.54 6.79 -3.69
N LEU A 298 -4.52 5.89 -3.62
CA LEU A 298 -5.50 5.68 -4.68
C LEU A 298 -6.58 6.77 -4.75
N SER A 299 -6.84 7.50 -3.66
CA SER A 299 -7.63 8.75 -3.71
C SER A 299 -6.94 9.82 -4.55
N PHE A 300 -5.60 9.89 -4.51
CA PHE A 300 -4.82 10.81 -5.32
C PHE A 300 -4.63 10.28 -6.74
N GLU A 301 -4.16 9.06 -6.91
CA GLU A 301 -3.86 8.49 -8.23
C GLU A 301 -5.12 8.18 -9.02
N MET A 302 -5.98 7.30 -8.50
CA MET A 302 -7.14 6.82 -9.25
C MET A 302 -8.29 7.83 -9.22
N GLN A 303 -8.69 8.34 -8.05
CA GLN A 303 -9.87 9.19 -7.95
C GLN A 303 -9.61 10.58 -8.51
N LEU A 304 -8.59 11.29 -8.03
CA LEU A 304 -8.24 12.63 -8.47
C LEU A 304 -7.48 12.59 -9.79
N GLY A 305 -6.42 11.77 -9.92
CA GLY A 305 -5.58 11.67 -11.12
C GLY A 305 -6.32 11.19 -12.36
N GLY A 306 -7.29 10.30 -12.19
CA GLY A 306 -8.20 9.88 -13.27
C GLY A 306 -9.38 10.86 -13.55
N HIS A 307 -9.49 11.98 -12.85
CA HIS A 307 -10.53 12.98 -13.10
C HIS A 307 -10.15 13.90 -14.26
N PRO A 308 -11.08 14.28 -15.18
CA PRO A 308 -10.76 15.18 -16.30
C PRO A 308 -10.12 16.50 -15.87
N GLY A 309 -10.51 17.03 -14.71
CA GLY A 309 -9.94 18.25 -14.15
C GLY A 309 -8.46 18.13 -13.75
N PHE A 310 -7.99 16.93 -13.43
CA PHE A 310 -6.57 16.71 -13.20
C PHE A 310 -5.76 16.92 -14.48
N ALA A 311 -6.21 16.34 -15.61
CA ALA A 311 -5.59 16.53 -16.90
C ALA A 311 -5.53 18.03 -17.31
N GLN A 312 -6.58 18.81 -17.02
CA GLN A 312 -6.59 20.25 -17.27
C GLN A 312 -5.51 21.00 -16.48
N VAL A 313 -5.30 20.62 -15.22
CA VAL A 313 -4.30 21.27 -14.34
C VAL A 313 -2.88 20.85 -14.69
N VAL A 314 -2.68 19.60 -15.09
CA VAL A 314 -1.34 19.03 -15.34
C VAL A 314 -0.86 19.32 -16.76
N ALA A 315 -1.74 19.47 -17.74
CA ALA A 315 -1.37 19.76 -19.13
C ALA A 315 -0.42 20.96 -19.29
N PRO A 316 -0.65 22.15 -18.68
CA PRO A 316 0.30 23.27 -18.74
C PRO A 316 1.69 22.91 -18.16
N ILE A 317 1.74 22.09 -17.10
CA ILE A 317 2.98 21.66 -16.47
C ILE A 317 3.77 20.75 -17.43
N LEU A 318 3.07 19.86 -18.15
CA LEU A 318 3.70 18.99 -19.16
C LEU A 318 4.21 19.79 -20.36
N ILE A 319 3.47 20.81 -20.80
CA ILE A 319 3.89 21.71 -21.89
C ILE A 319 5.14 22.49 -21.48
N GLU A 320 5.18 22.99 -20.24
CA GLU A 320 6.37 23.66 -19.70
C GLU A 320 7.59 22.71 -19.66
N ALA A 321 7.38 21.47 -19.25
CA ALA A 321 8.47 20.49 -19.09
C ALA A 321 8.99 19.92 -20.43
N PHE A 322 8.10 19.65 -21.38
CA PHE A 322 8.41 18.85 -22.57
C PHE A 322 8.09 19.55 -23.92
N GLY A 323 7.64 20.78 -23.87
CA GLY A 323 7.18 21.52 -25.05
C GLY A 323 5.76 21.21 -25.47
N GLN A 324 5.24 22.04 -26.40
CA GLN A 324 3.88 21.89 -26.91
C GLN A 324 3.75 20.64 -27.78
N GLN A 325 2.80 19.76 -27.41
CA GLN A 325 2.45 18.56 -28.19
C GLN A 325 0.92 18.37 -28.19
N PRO A 326 0.34 17.85 -29.29
CA PRO A 326 -1.10 17.49 -29.29
C PRO A 326 -1.46 16.44 -28.23
N ALA A 327 -0.49 15.60 -27.83
CA ALA A 327 -0.68 14.61 -26.78
C ALA A 327 -1.01 15.22 -25.41
N PHE A 328 -0.61 16.46 -25.15
CA PHE A 328 -0.84 17.18 -23.89
C PHE A 328 -2.13 18.01 -23.88
N GLU A 329 -2.94 17.96 -24.95
CA GLU A 329 -4.29 18.51 -24.89
C GLU A 329 -5.08 17.81 -23.78
N PRO A 330 -5.78 18.54 -22.88
CA PRO A 330 -6.39 17.95 -21.68
C PRO A 330 -7.32 16.77 -21.97
N GLY A 331 -8.11 16.83 -23.06
CA GLY A 331 -8.99 15.73 -23.44
C GLY A 331 -8.23 14.46 -23.88
N ASN A 332 -7.10 14.63 -24.58
CA ASN A 332 -6.24 13.51 -24.96
C ASN A 332 -5.48 12.96 -23.75
N LEU A 333 -4.96 13.85 -22.91
CA LEU A 333 -4.24 13.47 -21.69
C LEU A 333 -5.15 12.67 -20.75
N HIS A 334 -6.41 13.08 -20.59
CA HIS A 334 -7.37 12.31 -19.80
C HIS A 334 -7.58 10.90 -20.36
N ARG A 335 -7.71 10.74 -21.69
CA ARG A 335 -7.82 9.42 -22.31
C ARG A 335 -6.56 8.56 -22.12
N LEU A 336 -5.37 9.17 -22.13
CA LEU A 336 -4.12 8.47 -21.80
C LEU A 336 -4.11 7.97 -20.35
N LEU A 337 -4.50 8.84 -19.39
CA LEU A 337 -4.52 8.53 -17.96
C LEU A 337 -5.59 7.51 -17.56
N THR A 338 -6.63 7.35 -18.37
CA THR A 338 -7.75 6.43 -18.13
C THR A 338 -7.81 5.29 -19.14
N ARG A 339 -6.72 5.04 -19.87
CA ARG A 339 -6.67 3.92 -20.82
C ARG A 339 -6.68 2.58 -20.12
N VAL A 340 -7.59 1.70 -20.52
CA VAL A 340 -7.72 0.35 -19.95
C VAL A 340 -7.13 -0.67 -20.90
N GLN A 341 -6.21 -1.49 -20.40
CA GLN A 341 -5.54 -2.54 -21.17
C GLN A 341 -5.32 -3.78 -20.31
N ARG A 342 -5.57 -4.96 -20.89
CA ARG A 342 -5.18 -6.20 -20.23
C ARG A 342 -3.67 -6.36 -20.30
N GLY A 343 -3.03 -6.43 -19.14
CA GLY A 343 -1.59 -6.61 -19.01
C GLY A 343 -1.25 -7.78 -18.10
N LEU A 344 -0.03 -8.30 -18.23
CA LEU A 344 0.46 -9.38 -17.37
C LEU A 344 0.91 -8.87 -15.99
N ILE A 345 1.38 -7.63 -15.92
CA ILE A 345 2.08 -7.07 -14.76
C ILE A 345 1.11 -6.25 -13.89
N ARG A 346 1.00 -6.63 -12.62
CA ARG A 346 0.11 -5.98 -11.64
C ARG A 346 0.42 -4.50 -11.43
N VAL A 347 1.70 -4.16 -11.28
CA VAL A 347 2.12 -2.77 -11.00
C VAL A 347 1.90 -1.81 -12.17
N ASP A 348 1.69 -2.34 -13.37
CA ASP A 348 1.40 -1.57 -14.57
C ASP A 348 -0.11 -1.59 -14.91
N ALA A 349 -0.93 -2.26 -14.09
CA ALA A 349 -2.36 -2.42 -14.34
C ALA A 349 -3.13 -1.11 -14.07
N ASP A 350 -4.08 -0.81 -14.95
CA ASP A 350 -5.00 0.31 -14.79
C ASP A 350 -6.05 0.07 -13.69
N GLU A 351 -6.80 1.11 -13.34
CA GLU A 351 -7.80 1.08 -12.25
C GLU A 351 -8.85 -0.02 -12.42
N VAL A 352 -9.21 -0.38 -13.66
CA VAL A 352 -10.27 -1.36 -13.96
C VAL A 352 -9.73 -2.78 -13.88
N THR A 353 -8.51 -3.03 -14.36
CA THR A 353 -7.90 -4.38 -14.40
C THR A 353 -7.17 -4.75 -13.11
N TYR A 354 -6.74 -3.78 -12.32
CA TYR A 354 -5.97 -3.97 -11.09
C TYR A 354 -6.59 -4.96 -10.08
N PRO A 355 -7.90 -4.90 -9.77
CA PRO A 355 -8.51 -5.84 -8.82
C PRO A 355 -8.42 -7.30 -9.25
N ALA A 356 -8.43 -7.61 -10.55
CA ALA A 356 -8.26 -8.96 -11.06
C ALA A 356 -6.91 -9.56 -10.65
N HIS A 357 -5.84 -8.75 -10.75
CA HIS A 357 -4.50 -9.15 -10.31
C HIS A 357 -4.40 -9.43 -8.82
N VAL A 358 -5.10 -8.66 -8.00
CA VAL A 358 -5.11 -8.84 -6.54
C VAL A 358 -5.94 -10.05 -6.14
N ILE A 359 -7.12 -10.22 -6.72
CA ILE A 359 -8.02 -11.35 -6.44
C ILE A 359 -7.32 -12.68 -6.72
N LEU A 360 -6.66 -12.82 -7.87
CA LEU A 360 -5.95 -14.06 -8.20
C LEU A 360 -4.85 -14.40 -7.19
N ARG A 361 -4.13 -13.40 -6.68
CA ARG A 361 -3.08 -13.61 -5.66
C ARG A 361 -3.66 -14.05 -4.33
N TYR A 362 -4.71 -13.40 -3.87
CA TYR A 362 -5.43 -13.80 -2.67
C TYR A 362 -5.93 -15.24 -2.74
N GLU A 363 -6.54 -15.62 -3.87
CA GLU A 363 -7.08 -16.95 -4.09
C GLU A 363 -6.00 -18.05 -4.22
N ILE A 364 -4.73 -17.69 -4.46
CA ILE A 364 -3.59 -18.59 -4.44
C ILE A 364 -2.91 -18.58 -3.05
N GLU A 365 -2.69 -17.41 -2.46
CA GLU A 365 -2.00 -17.31 -1.16
C GLU A 365 -2.70 -18.05 -0.04
N ARG A 366 -4.03 -17.89 0.03
CA ARG A 366 -4.79 -18.48 1.13
C ARG A 366 -4.66 -19.99 1.19
N PRO A 367 -5.00 -20.77 0.14
CA PRO A 367 -4.79 -22.24 0.17
C PRO A 367 -3.31 -22.63 0.29
N LEU A 368 -2.38 -21.79 -0.19
CA LEU A 368 -0.95 -22.02 -0.05
C LEU A 368 -0.53 -21.96 1.43
N ILE A 369 -0.94 -20.94 2.18
CA ILE A 369 -0.65 -20.78 3.61
C ILE A 369 -1.38 -21.84 4.47
N GLU A 370 -2.63 -22.17 4.12
CA GLU A 370 -3.39 -23.21 4.79
C GLU A 370 -2.82 -24.62 4.53
N GLY A 371 -1.92 -24.78 3.56
CA GLY A 371 -1.25 -26.05 3.23
C GLY A 371 -2.12 -26.96 2.35
N LEU A 372 -3.13 -26.41 1.68
CA LEU A 372 -4.01 -27.13 0.78
C LEU A 372 -3.41 -27.32 -0.62
N ILE A 373 -2.44 -26.48 -0.98
CA ILE A 373 -1.67 -26.55 -2.23
C ILE A 373 -0.18 -26.38 -1.94
N GLY A 374 0.68 -26.81 -2.88
CA GLY A 374 2.12 -26.63 -2.85
C GLY A 374 2.63 -25.59 -3.84
N PRO A 375 3.93 -25.23 -3.77
CA PRO A 375 4.57 -24.36 -4.76
C PRO A 375 4.43 -24.86 -6.21
N GLU A 376 4.39 -26.18 -6.40
CA GLU A 376 4.25 -26.84 -7.69
C GLU A 376 2.90 -26.55 -8.37
N ASP A 377 1.85 -26.29 -7.60
CA ASP A 377 0.50 -26.02 -8.11
C ASP A 377 0.34 -24.57 -8.61
N VAL A 378 1.21 -23.66 -8.13
CA VAL A 378 1.08 -22.20 -8.33
C VAL A 378 1.05 -21.81 -9.80
N PRO A 379 1.95 -22.29 -10.70
CA PRO A 379 1.92 -21.88 -12.11
C PRO A 379 0.63 -22.22 -12.83
N ALA A 380 0.09 -23.41 -12.60
CA ALA A 380 -1.15 -23.85 -13.23
C ALA A 380 -2.37 -23.06 -12.72
N LEU A 381 -2.43 -22.80 -11.40
CA LEU A 381 -3.47 -21.99 -10.79
C LEU A 381 -3.38 -20.53 -11.24
N TRP A 382 -2.16 -20.00 -11.36
CA TRP A 382 -1.94 -18.65 -11.87
C TRP A 382 -2.48 -18.49 -13.29
N ASP A 383 -2.09 -19.39 -14.20
CA ASP A 383 -2.57 -19.36 -15.58
C ASP A 383 -4.11 -19.47 -15.67
N ALA A 384 -4.70 -20.41 -14.94
CA ALA A 384 -6.15 -20.58 -14.92
C ALA A 384 -6.88 -19.31 -14.48
N LYS A 385 -6.37 -18.62 -13.44
CA LYS A 385 -6.97 -17.38 -12.93
C LYS A 385 -6.70 -16.17 -13.82
N MET A 386 -5.52 -16.05 -14.42
CA MET A 386 -5.24 -15.02 -15.43
C MET A 386 -6.14 -15.17 -16.65
N GLN A 387 -6.36 -16.39 -17.12
CA GLN A 387 -7.29 -16.67 -18.20
C GLN A 387 -8.74 -16.32 -17.82
N GLU A 388 -9.18 -16.71 -16.60
CA GLU A 388 -10.53 -16.44 -16.13
C GLU A 388 -10.84 -14.96 -15.94
N LEU A 389 -9.95 -14.23 -15.26
CA LEU A 389 -10.20 -12.85 -14.84
C LEU A 389 -9.80 -11.81 -15.91
N LEU A 390 -8.77 -12.10 -16.68
CA LEU A 390 -8.17 -11.16 -17.64
C LEU A 390 -8.12 -11.69 -19.07
N GLY A 391 -8.42 -12.96 -19.32
CA GLY A 391 -8.35 -13.56 -20.65
C GLY A 391 -6.93 -13.68 -21.19
N LEU A 392 -5.92 -13.80 -20.32
CA LEU A 392 -4.50 -13.84 -20.67
C LEU A 392 -3.89 -15.23 -20.41
N ASP A 393 -3.10 -15.71 -21.37
CA ASP A 393 -2.33 -16.95 -21.25
C ASP A 393 -0.94 -16.63 -20.64
N THR A 394 -0.60 -17.31 -19.57
CA THR A 394 0.69 -17.15 -18.88
C THR A 394 1.52 -18.44 -18.85
N ARG A 395 1.15 -19.46 -19.59
CA ARG A 395 1.84 -20.74 -19.63
C ARG A 395 3.28 -20.59 -20.07
N GLY A 396 4.22 -21.04 -19.22
CA GLY A 396 5.66 -20.93 -19.47
C GLY A 396 6.24 -19.52 -19.27
N ASN A 397 5.43 -18.51 -18.96
CA ASN A 397 5.89 -17.16 -18.62
C ASN A 397 5.83 -16.94 -17.10
N PHE A 398 6.80 -17.48 -16.40
CA PHE A 398 6.85 -17.37 -14.93
C PHE A 398 7.32 -15.99 -14.47
N LYS A 399 8.21 -15.33 -15.24
CA LYS A 399 8.78 -14.01 -14.89
C LYS A 399 7.75 -12.90 -14.81
N ASP A 400 6.74 -12.92 -15.70
CA ASP A 400 5.63 -11.97 -15.74
C ASP A 400 4.35 -12.60 -15.18
N GLY A 401 4.42 -13.83 -14.72
CA GLY A 401 3.43 -14.58 -13.99
C GLY A 401 3.74 -14.62 -12.48
N PRO A 402 3.84 -15.82 -11.87
CA PRO A 402 3.96 -15.98 -10.42
C PRO A 402 5.25 -15.40 -9.80
N MET A 403 6.27 -15.06 -10.60
CA MET A 403 7.51 -14.47 -10.10
C MET A 403 7.56 -12.94 -10.19
N GLN A 404 6.49 -12.28 -10.64
CA GLN A 404 6.56 -10.84 -10.93
C GLN A 404 6.66 -9.94 -9.68
N ASP A 405 6.15 -10.38 -8.54
CA ASP A 405 6.11 -9.60 -7.29
C ASP A 405 7.18 -10.06 -6.28
N VAL A 406 7.75 -9.11 -5.56
CA VAL A 406 8.71 -9.36 -4.48
C VAL A 406 8.05 -9.85 -3.19
N HIS A 407 6.74 -9.75 -3.07
CA HIS A 407 5.98 -10.07 -1.85
C HIS A 407 6.23 -11.49 -1.34
N TRP A 408 6.17 -12.47 -2.23
CA TRP A 408 6.38 -13.87 -1.84
C TRP A 408 7.82 -14.20 -1.44
N PRO A 409 8.85 -13.73 -2.18
CA PRO A 409 10.24 -13.82 -1.71
C PRO A 409 10.48 -13.20 -0.34
N GLU A 410 9.80 -12.11 0.00
CA GLU A 410 9.93 -11.38 1.27
C GLU A 410 8.95 -11.85 2.37
N SER A 411 8.20 -12.93 2.11
CA SER A 411 7.21 -13.47 3.07
C SER A 411 6.09 -12.50 3.46
N LEU A 412 5.66 -11.63 2.54
CA LEU A 412 4.56 -10.67 2.75
C LEU A 412 3.18 -11.29 2.43
N PHE A 413 2.95 -12.51 2.91
CA PHE A 413 1.66 -13.18 2.74
C PHE A 413 0.56 -12.49 3.55
N GLY A 414 -0.63 -12.35 2.95
CA GLY A 414 -1.75 -11.63 3.54
C GLY A 414 -1.78 -10.13 3.24
N TYR A 415 -0.78 -9.60 2.53
CA TYR A 415 -0.70 -8.17 2.18
C TYR A 415 -1.57 -7.79 0.97
N PHE A 416 -1.63 -8.63 -0.07
CA PHE A 416 -2.30 -8.30 -1.34
C PHE A 416 -3.74 -7.81 -1.22
N PRO A 417 -4.59 -8.33 -0.32
CA PRO A 417 -5.95 -7.81 -0.19
C PRO A 417 -6.02 -6.30 0.06
N CYS A 418 -5.05 -5.73 0.79
CA CYS A 418 -5.01 -4.30 1.13
C CYS A 418 -5.08 -3.38 -0.09
N TYR A 419 -4.49 -3.78 -1.20
CA TYR A 419 -4.47 -3.02 -2.45
C TYR A 419 -5.88 -2.78 -3.02
N SER A 420 -6.64 -3.84 -3.28
CA SER A 420 -8.00 -3.68 -3.83
C SER A 420 -8.99 -3.16 -2.81
N LEU A 421 -8.84 -3.51 -1.53
CA LEU A 421 -9.64 -2.91 -0.46
C LEU A 421 -9.38 -1.40 -0.39
N GLY A 422 -8.13 -0.96 -0.57
CA GLY A 422 -7.77 0.46 -0.65
C GLY A 422 -8.46 1.19 -1.80
N ALA A 423 -8.48 0.60 -3.00
CA ALA A 423 -9.19 1.17 -4.15
C ALA A 423 -10.71 1.33 -3.88
N MET A 424 -11.31 0.32 -3.22
CA MET A 424 -12.73 0.36 -2.86
C MET A 424 -13.01 1.43 -1.79
N TYR A 425 -12.15 1.56 -0.77
CA TYR A 425 -12.24 2.64 0.21
C TYR A 425 -12.10 4.01 -0.45
N ALA A 426 -11.14 4.21 -1.36
CA ALA A 426 -10.96 5.47 -2.09
C ALA A 426 -12.24 5.87 -2.83
N ALA A 427 -12.88 4.94 -3.54
CA ALA A 427 -14.16 5.19 -4.22
C ALA A 427 -15.29 5.51 -3.23
N GLN A 428 -15.35 4.83 -2.09
CA GLN A 428 -16.33 5.08 -1.03
C GLN A 428 -16.13 6.45 -0.38
N TRP A 429 -14.88 6.88 -0.15
CA TRP A 429 -14.56 8.23 0.34
C TRP A 429 -15.03 9.29 -0.64
N PHE A 430 -14.74 9.14 -1.92
CA PHE A 430 -15.20 10.10 -2.93
C PHE A 430 -16.71 10.13 -3.09
N ALA A 431 -17.40 8.99 -2.94
CA ALA A 431 -18.86 8.97 -2.88
C ALA A 431 -19.39 9.74 -1.65
N ALA A 432 -18.74 9.62 -0.49
CA ALA A 432 -19.10 10.38 0.71
C ALA A 432 -18.81 11.88 0.54
N MET A 433 -17.66 12.24 -0.04
CA MET A 433 -17.32 13.63 -0.35
C MET A 433 -18.36 14.30 -1.28
N ARG A 434 -18.77 13.60 -2.35
CA ARG A 434 -19.80 14.12 -3.27
C ARG A 434 -21.15 14.32 -2.60
N ARG A 435 -21.51 13.49 -1.61
CA ARG A 435 -22.73 13.71 -0.81
C ARG A 435 -22.64 14.95 0.07
N SER A 436 -21.46 15.23 0.63
CA SER A 436 -21.25 16.40 1.51
C SER A 436 -20.92 17.69 0.74
N THR A 437 -20.44 17.57 -0.49
CA THR A 437 -19.99 18.69 -1.34
C THR A 437 -20.52 18.47 -2.77
N PRO A 438 -21.77 18.86 -3.06
CA PRO A 438 -22.42 18.55 -4.35
C PRO A 438 -21.73 19.14 -5.59
N ASP A 439 -20.92 20.19 -5.44
CA ASP A 439 -20.14 20.83 -6.50
C ASP A 439 -18.69 20.35 -6.56
N LEU A 440 -18.35 19.22 -5.91
CA LEU A 440 -16.98 18.72 -5.79
C LEU A 440 -16.32 18.53 -7.15
N ASP A 441 -16.97 17.84 -8.09
CA ASP A 441 -16.40 17.56 -9.42
C ASP A 441 -16.16 18.86 -10.22
N ALA A 442 -17.04 19.84 -10.08
CA ALA A 442 -16.85 21.16 -10.68
C ALA A 442 -15.65 21.91 -10.04
N ARG A 443 -15.44 21.77 -8.74
CA ARG A 443 -14.25 22.32 -8.06
C ARG A 443 -12.97 21.62 -8.50
N ILE A 444 -12.97 20.30 -8.56
CA ILE A 444 -11.82 19.51 -9.06
C ILE A 444 -11.47 19.96 -10.49
N SER A 445 -12.47 20.17 -11.35
CA SER A 445 -12.28 20.66 -12.73
C SER A 445 -11.62 22.05 -12.81
N ARG A 446 -11.82 22.90 -11.80
CA ARG A 446 -11.14 24.20 -11.71
C ARG A 446 -9.77 24.16 -11.02
N GLY A 447 -9.30 22.95 -10.61
CA GLY A 447 -8.05 22.78 -9.84
C GLY A 447 -8.17 23.18 -8.36
N GLU A 448 -9.39 23.30 -7.84
CA GLU A 448 -9.68 23.59 -6.44
C GLU A 448 -9.77 22.27 -5.66
N TRP A 449 -8.62 21.69 -5.29
CA TRP A 449 -8.56 20.35 -4.66
C TRP A 449 -8.61 20.38 -3.12
N ALA A 450 -8.55 21.57 -2.53
CA ALA A 450 -8.61 21.74 -1.07
C ALA A 450 -9.81 21.00 -0.41
N PRO A 451 -11.03 21.00 -0.95
CA PRO A 451 -12.15 20.27 -0.36
C PRO A 451 -11.91 18.75 -0.24
N VAL A 452 -11.19 18.15 -1.19
CA VAL A 452 -10.78 16.72 -1.11
C VAL A 452 -9.81 16.52 0.06
N PHE A 453 -8.78 17.36 0.14
CA PHE A 453 -7.74 17.24 1.16
C PHE A 453 -8.27 17.54 2.56
N ASP A 454 -9.13 18.54 2.71
CA ASP A 454 -9.77 18.88 3.98
C ASP A 454 -10.65 17.74 4.47
N TRP A 455 -11.46 17.15 3.58
CA TRP A 455 -12.30 16.01 3.94
C TRP A 455 -11.46 14.79 4.38
N LEU A 456 -10.40 14.45 3.63
CA LEU A 456 -9.48 13.35 3.98
C LEU A 456 -8.78 13.61 5.31
N ARG A 457 -8.30 14.84 5.54
CA ARG A 457 -7.67 15.24 6.81
C ARG A 457 -8.64 15.05 7.97
N ASP A 458 -9.86 15.56 7.86
CA ASP A 458 -10.79 15.62 8.98
C ASP A 458 -11.39 14.24 9.29
N ASN A 459 -11.61 13.40 8.29
CA ASN A 459 -12.30 12.11 8.44
C ASN A 459 -11.34 10.90 8.51
N ILE A 460 -10.14 10.99 7.94
CA ILE A 460 -9.20 9.87 7.87
C ILE A 460 -7.87 10.20 8.56
N TRP A 461 -7.12 11.20 8.08
CA TRP A 461 -5.74 11.43 8.51
C TRP A 461 -5.63 11.80 10.00
N SER A 462 -6.50 12.67 10.49
CA SER A 462 -6.55 13.07 11.91
C SER A 462 -7.03 11.97 12.85
N GLN A 463 -7.59 10.87 12.32
CA GLN A 463 -8.09 9.76 13.11
C GLN A 463 -7.02 8.69 13.37
N ALA A 464 -6.08 8.50 12.45
CA ALA A 464 -4.99 7.52 12.56
C ALA A 464 -5.48 6.15 13.07
N SER A 465 -4.90 5.62 14.15
CA SER A 465 -5.29 4.33 14.76
C SER A 465 -6.33 4.47 15.90
N ARG A 466 -7.00 5.61 16.01
CA ARG A 466 -8.01 5.81 17.08
C ARG A 466 -9.16 4.81 17.01
N TRP A 467 -9.60 4.48 15.79
CA TRP A 467 -10.72 3.59 15.52
C TRP A 467 -10.26 2.28 14.86
N SER A 468 -11.05 1.23 14.98
CA SER A 468 -10.92 0.09 14.06
C SER A 468 -11.25 0.51 12.63
N THR A 469 -10.84 -0.30 11.63
CA THR A 469 -11.08 0.02 10.22
C THR A 469 -12.57 0.20 9.93
N ASP A 470 -13.42 -0.70 10.42
CA ASP A 470 -14.88 -0.63 10.24
C ASP A 470 -15.50 0.59 10.94
N GLU A 471 -15.07 0.90 12.19
CA GLU A 471 -15.53 2.10 12.89
C GLU A 471 -15.14 3.38 12.17
N LEU A 472 -13.91 3.45 11.63
CA LEU A 472 -13.44 4.57 10.81
C LEU A 472 -14.31 4.72 9.55
N ALA A 473 -14.57 3.61 8.85
CA ALA A 473 -15.38 3.59 7.64
C ALA A 473 -16.82 4.10 7.91
N VAL A 474 -17.46 3.59 8.96
CA VAL A 474 -18.81 4.04 9.37
C VAL A 474 -18.81 5.53 9.74
N ARG A 475 -17.82 6.01 10.48
CA ARG A 475 -17.71 7.43 10.85
C ARG A 475 -17.50 8.35 9.65
N ALA A 476 -16.66 7.94 8.71
CA ALA A 476 -16.31 8.75 7.54
C ALA A 476 -17.38 8.71 6.44
N SER A 477 -18.02 7.57 6.19
CA SER A 477 -18.91 7.37 5.03
C SER A 477 -20.33 6.94 5.36
N GLY A 478 -20.61 6.55 6.62
CA GLY A 478 -21.91 6.09 7.08
C GLY A 478 -22.10 4.57 7.04
N GLU A 479 -21.15 3.81 6.49
CA GLU A 479 -21.22 2.35 6.37
C GLU A 479 -19.81 1.71 6.39
N VAL A 480 -19.73 0.42 6.67
CA VAL A 480 -18.52 -0.39 6.46
C VAL A 480 -18.17 -0.46 4.99
N LEU A 481 -17.03 -1.07 4.64
CA LEU A 481 -16.61 -1.21 3.25
C LEU A 481 -17.71 -1.81 2.38
N ASN A 482 -18.12 -1.06 1.34
CA ASN A 482 -19.15 -1.45 0.38
C ASN A 482 -18.60 -1.38 -1.06
N PRO A 483 -18.33 -2.52 -1.71
CA PRO A 483 -17.76 -2.54 -3.06
C PRO A 483 -18.69 -1.97 -4.15
N ALA A 484 -19.96 -1.69 -3.84
CA ALA A 484 -20.89 -1.07 -4.79
C ALA A 484 -20.45 0.35 -5.17
N HIS A 485 -19.80 1.09 -4.26
CA HIS A 485 -19.24 2.42 -4.58
C HIS A 485 -18.14 2.34 -5.63
N PHE A 486 -17.27 1.33 -5.53
CA PHE A 486 -16.21 1.12 -6.51
C PHE A 486 -16.78 0.75 -7.88
N LYS A 487 -17.76 -0.17 -7.94
CA LYS A 487 -18.44 -0.51 -9.19
C LYS A 487 -19.10 0.72 -9.84
N ALA A 488 -19.88 1.48 -9.06
CA ALA A 488 -20.55 2.68 -9.55
C ALA A 488 -19.55 3.74 -10.07
N HIS A 489 -18.42 3.89 -9.38
CA HIS A 489 -17.34 4.77 -9.80
C HIS A 489 -16.74 4.34 -11.15
N LEU A 490 -16.39 3.07 -11.32
CA LEU A 490 -15.84 2.54 -12.56
C LEU A 490 -16.84 2.67 -13.73
N GLU A 491 -18.11 2.32 -13.50
CA GLU A 491 -19.15 2.45 -14.53
C GLU A 491 -19.35 3.92 -14.94
N ALA A 492 -19.39 4.84 -13.99
CA ALA A 492 -19.53 6.27 -14.26
C ALA A 492 -18.34 6.87 -15.02
N ARG A 493 -17.10 6.47 -14.69
CA ARG A 493 -15.90 6.98 -15.33
C ARG A 493 -15.66 6.41 -16.70
N TYR A 494 -15.85 5.11 -16.86
CA TYR A 494 -15.40 4.39 -18.05
C TYR A 494 -16.50 4.06 -19.05
N LEU A 495 -17.77 4.09 -18.64
CA LEU A 495 -18.90 3.71 -19.52
C LEU A 495 -19.92 4.83 -19.75
N ALA A 496 -19.86 5.93 -18.98
CA ALA A 496 -20.74 7.09 -19.21
C ALA A 496 -20.42 7.86 -20.50
#